data_6975613d3aaaeb3ed8015a99bc1dd116
#
_entry.id   6975613d3aaaeb3ed8015a99bc1dd116
#
_cell.length_a   1.000
_cell.length_b   1.000
_cell.length_c   1.000
_cell.angle_alpha   90.00
_cell.angle_beta   90.00
_cell.angle_gamma   90.00
#
_symmetry.space_group_name_H-M   'P 1'
#
loop_
_entity.id
_entity.type
_entity.pdbx_description
1 polymer ?
#
loop_
_entity_poly.entity_id
_entity_poly.type
_entity_poly.pdbx_seq_one_letter_code
_entity_poly.pdbx_strand_id
1 'polypeptide(L)'
;MLHEIFTDYLIENNVPEENIILIELDDDKNAHLRNPIELGKYVRSITKDKSDCYVILDEIQRVFTIVNPALTGGKIKLAKAKDTETISFVDVVLGLSHEKNIDLYITGSNSKMLSTDIVTEFRDKASQIHMQPLSFEEFYSYRQGSKTDALYEYMQYGGMPLAVLSDENSKKQYLKGLFETTYFKDIIEHNKLKKTENLDELCTILSDLTGELLNSKKLSNTFKSVKHENIDAQTIEKYIQYFKDAFILQEANRYDIRGKKEIGALRKYYFVDTGLRNARLNFAYPDEGQLLENIVYNELIYNGYTINVGTFDTVEKNKEGKSVRKTNEIDFFAQKNERKYYIQISTDISNSETRNREIRPFIKLNDQIQKILVVNRPYKAMMDEEGFITIGASEFLLNFIK
;
A
#
# COMPACT_ATOMS: atom_id res chain seq x y z
N MET A 1 6.19 -0.71 -16.86
CA MET A 1 6.74 0.65 -16.59
C MET A 1 8.24 0.71 -16.85
N LEU A 2 9.11 -0.05 -16.15
CA LEU A 2 10.55 -0.03 -16.42
C LEU A 2 10.88 -0.49 -17.85
N HIS A 3 10.17 -1.49 -18.37
CA HIS A 3 10.38 -2.05 -19.72
C HIS A 3 10.01 -1.10 -20.86
N GLU A 4 9.05 -0.21 -20.65
CA GLU A 4 8.54 0.68 -21.70
C GLU A 4 8.85 2.12 -21.32
N ILE A 5 8.13 2.69 -20.36
CA ILE A 5 8.20 4.12 -20.06
C ILE A 5 9.60 4.56 -19.67
N PHE A 6 10.30 3.81 -18.81
CA PHE A 6 11.65 4.20 -18.39
C PHE A 6 12.68 3.96 -19.49
N THR A 7 12.54 2.87 -20.25
CA THR A 7 13.41 2.61 -21.41
C THR A 7 13.25 3.69 -22.48
N ASP A 8 12.00 4.04 -22.82
CA ASP A 8 11.72 5.12 -23.77
C ASP A 8 12.29 6.45 -23.27
N TYR A 9 12.11 6.77 -21.98
CA TYR A 9 12.71 7.96 -21.38
C TYR A 9 14.25 8.00 -21.52
N LEU A 10 14.93 6.88 -21.31
CA LEU A 10 16.37 6.78 -21.46
C LEU A 10 16.79 7.01 -22.93
N ILE A 11 16.08 6.42 -23.87
CA ILE A 11 16.34 6.60 -25.33
C ILE A 11 16.11 8.06 -25.73
N GLU A 12 15.04 8.69 -25.28
CA GLU A 12 14.74 10.11 -25.52
C GLU A 12 15.81 11.03 -24.93
N ASN A 13 16.50 10.60 -23.87
CA ASN A 13 17.63 11.31 -23.26
C ASN A 13 18.99 10.90 -23.85
N ASN A 14 19.00 10.33 -25.07
CA ASN A 14 20.18 9.95 -25.82
C ASN A 14 21.06 8.86 -25.19
N VAL A 15 20.48 7.98 -24.35
CA VAL A 15 21.16 6.77 -23.91
C VAL A 15 21.17 5.77 -25.08
N PRO A 16 22.33 5.22 -25.50
CA PRO A 16 22.36 4.20 -26.53
C PRO A 16 21.56 2.97 -26.10
N GLU A 17 20.74 2.44 -27.00
CA GLU A 17 19.88 1.27 -26.72
C GLU A 17 20.71 0.07 -26.23
N GLU A 18 21.90 -0.14 -26.78
CA GLU A 18 22.84 -1.18 -26.38
C GLU A 18 23.36 -1.04 -24.92
N ASN A 19 23.20 0.14 -24.31
CA ASN A 19 23.55 0.39 -22.91
C ASN A 19 22.37 0.19 -21.95
N ILE A 20 21.17 -0.06 -22.48
CA ILE A 20 19.97 -0.38 -21.70
C ILE A 20 19.81 -1.90 -21.70
N ILE A 21 20.02 -2.51 -20.54
CA ILE A 21 20.07 -3.97 -20.39
C ILE A 21 18.88 -4.41 -19.53
N LEU A 22 17.93 -5.09 -20.14
CA LEU A 22 16.77 -5.62 -19.46
C LEU A 22 16.88 -7.14 -19.34
N ILE A 23 16.75 -7.67 -18.13
CA ILE A 23 16.77 -9.10 -17.81
C ILE A 23 15.52 -9.44 -17.01
N GLU A 24 14.57 -10.12 -17.66
CA GLU A 24 13.34 -10.65 -17.05
C GLU A 24 13.63 -12.03 -16.47
N LEU A 25 13.72 -12.15 -15.15
CA LEU A 25 14.11 -13.39 -14.48
C LEU A 25 12.97 -14.42 -14.36
N ASP A 26 11.75 -14.04 -14.68
CA ASP A 26 10.60 -14.95 -14.81
C ASP A 26 10.51 -15.55 -16.21
N ASP A 27 11.12 -14.96 -17.26
CA ASP A 27 11.24 -15.56 -18.58
C ASP A 27 12.09 -16.85 -18.51
N ASP A 28 11.64 -17.90 -19.18
CA ASP A 28 12.34 -19.19 -19.24
C ASP A 28 13.67 -19.12 -20.02
N LYS A 29 13.81 -18.22 -21.00
CA LYS A 29 15.07 -17.93 -21.70
C LYS A 29 16.18 -17.52 -20.75
N ASN A 30 15.82 -16.83 -19.64
CA ASN A 30 16.73 -16.35 -18.62
C ASN A 30 16.84 -17.32 -17.42
N ALA A 31 16.29 -18.54 -17.53
CA ALA A 31 16.28 -19.48 -16.42
C ALA A 31 17.69 -19.80 -15.86
N HIS A 32 18.72 -19.78 -16.72
CA HIS A 32 20.11 -19.98 -16.30
C HIS A 32 20.67 -18.83 -15.46
N LEU A 33 20.15 -17.60 -15.63
CA LEU A 33 20.52 -16.40 -14.86
C LEU A 33 19.85 -16.36 -13.47
N ARG A 34 18.96 -17.30 -13.16
CA ARG A 34 18.45 -17.46 -11.78
C ARG A 34 19.51 -18.01 -10.83
N ASN A 35 20.66 -18.45 -11.34
CA ASN A 35 21.85 -18.71 -10.56
C ASN A 35 22.58 -17.38 -10.26
N PRO A 36 22.76 -16.98 -8.97
CA PRO A 36 23.35 -15.69 -8.63
C PRO A 36 24.74 -15.48 -9.23
N ILE A 37 25.56 -16.51 -9.30
CA ILE A 37 26.91 -16.41 -9.85
C ILE A 37 26.87 -16.17 -11.35
N GLU A 38 26.02 -16.90 -12.08
CA GLU A 38 25.90 -16.75 -13.52
C GLU A 38 25.29 -15.39 -13.89
N LEU A 39 24.32 -14.91 -13.12
CA LEU A 39 23.75 -13.57 -13.29
C LEU A 39 24.85 -12.49 -13.17
N GLY A 40 25.62 -12.53 -12.08
CA GLY A 40 26.70 -11.54 -11.87
C GLY A 40 27.78 -11.59 -12.94
N LYS A 41 28.18 -12.81 -13.40
CA LYS A 41 29.13 -12.97 -14.51
C LYS A 41 28.56 -12.42 -15.82
N TYR A 42 27.31 -12.76 -16.13
CA TYR A 42 26.65 -12.34 -17.37
C TYR A 42 26.59 -10.82 -17.45
N VAL A 43 26.04 -10.16 -16.41
CA VAL A 43 25.94 -8.68 -16.39
C VAL A 43 27.32 -8.03 -16.58
N ARG A 44 28.33 -8.46 -15.83
CA ARG A 44 29.68 -7.92 -15.98
C ARG A 44 30.26 -8.14 -17.39
N SER A 45 29.95 -9.26 -18.02
CA SER A 45 30.47 -9.56 -19.37
C SER A 45 29.90 -8.65 -20.43
N ILE A 46 28.60 -8.28 -20.32
CA ILE A 46 27.94 -7.44 -21.33
C ILE A 46 28.11 -5.94 -21.09
N THR A 47 28.56 -5.55 -19.90
CA THR A 47 28.83 -4.14 -19.52
C THR A 47 30.32 -3.76 -19.58
N LYS A 48 31.23 -4.74 -19.73
CA LYS A 48 32.68 -4.61 -19.53
C LYS A 48 33.33 -3.47 -20.29
N ASP A 49 32.97 -3.27 -21.55
CA ASP A 49 33.61 -2.32 -22.45
C ASP A 49 32.67 -1.14 -22.79
N LYS A 50 31.64 -0.92 -21.98
CA LYS A 50 30.62 0.11 -22.17
C LYS A 50 30.75 1.20 -21.12
N SER A 51 30.31 2.42 -21.47
CA SER A 51 30.09 3.51 -20.55
C SER A 51 28.65 3.49 -20.11
N ASP A 52 28.38 3.90 -18.87
CA ASP A 52 27.03 4.23 -18.34
C ASP A 52 25.91 3.27 -18.78
N CYS A 53 25.97 2.03 -18.32
CA CYS A 53 24.96 1.02 -18.58
C CYS A 53 23.82 1.12 -17.57
N TYR A 54 22.58 1.07 -18.05
CA TYR A 54 21.37 0.97 -17.24
C TYR A 54 20.93 -0.48 -17.22
N VAL A 55 21.11 -1.15 -16.08
CA VAL A 55 20.81 -2.57 -15.94
C VAL A 55 19.52 -2.73 -15.14
N ILE A 56 18.52 -3.32 -15.74
CA ILE A 56 17.21 -3.56 -15.15
C ILE A 56 17.04 -5.08 -14.95
N LEU A 57 16.98 -5.50 -13.69
CA LEU A 57 16.73 -6.89 -13.30
C LEU A 57 15.30 -7.01 -12.79
N ASP A 58 14.42 -7.58 -13.61
CA ASP A 58 13.03 -7.74 -13.28
C ASP A 58 12.76 -9.07 -12.56
N GLU A 59 11.84 -9.07 -11.59
CA GLU A 59 11.49 -10.23 -10.76
C GLU A 59 12.71 -10.88 -10.08
N ILE A 60 13.60 -10.07 -9.49
CA ILE A 60 14.89 -10.49 -8.91
C ILE A 60 14.74 -11.60 -7.84
N GLN A 61 13.59 -11.72 -7.18
CA GLN A 61 13.31 -12.79 -6.22
C GLN A 61 13.28 -14.19 -6.85
N ARG A 62 13.27 -14.28 -8.18
CA ARG A 62 13.42 -15.55 -8.90
C ARG A 62 14.83 -16.11 -8.83
N VAL A 63 15.83 -15.30 -8.46
CA VAL A 63 17.20 -15.76 -8.26
C VAL A 63 17.28 -16.69 -7.05
N PHE A 64 17.90 -17.85 -7.24
CA PHE A 64 18.05 -18.85 -6.20
C PHE A 64 19.03 -18.38 -5.12
N THR A 65 18.83 -18.83 -3.89
CA THR A 65 19.88 -18.81 -2.88
C THR A 65 20.66 -20.12 -2.95
N ILE A 66 21.97 -20.03 -3.08
CA ILE A 66 22.85 -21.20 -3.17
C ILE A 66 23.83 -21.24 -1.98
N VAL A 67 24.29 -22.43 -1.65
CA VAL A 67 25.42 -22.59 -0.71
C VAL A 67 26.67 -22.04 -1.39
N ASN A 68 27.51 -21.33 -0.64
CA ASN A 68 28.76 -20.78 -1.18
C ASN A 68 29.60 -21.91 -1.83
N PRO A 69 29.89 -21.82 -3.15
CA PRO A 69 30.62 -22.86 -3.89
C PRO A 69 32.00 -23.17 -3.33
N ALA A 70 32.63 -22.24 -2.62
CA ALA A 70 33.89 -22.50 -1.92
C ALA A 70 33.78 -23.66 -0.90
N LEU A 71 32.57 -23.85 -0.34
CA LEU A 71 32.29 -24.90 0.64
C LEU A 71 31.87 -26.25 0.00
N THR A 72 31.52 -26.21 -1.29
CA THR A 72 31.00 -27.37 -2.02
C THR A 72 31.95 -27.89 -3.10
N GLY A 73 33.21 -27.46 -3.06
CA GLY A 73 34.20 -27.82 -4.10
C GLY A 73 33.83 -27.31 -5.50
N GLY A 74 33.22 -26.13 -5.61
CA GLY A 74 32.82 -25.51 -6.84
C GLY A 74 31.42 -25.96 -7.39
N LYS A 75 30.76 -26.91 -6.71
CA LYS A 75 29.44 -27.41 -7.15
C LYS A 75 28.32 -26.47 -6.70
N ILE A 76 27.41 -26.15 -7.64
CA ILE A 76 26.20 -25.37 -7.33
C ILE A 76 25.21 -26.24 -6.56
N LYS A 77 24.80 -25.78 -5.37
CA LYS A 77 23.84 -26.45 -4.50
C LYS A 77 22.85 -25.43 -3.97
N LEU A 78 21.56 -25.69 -4.11
CA LEU A 78 20.52 -24.85 -3.52
C LEU A 78 20.63 -24.84 -1.99
N ALA A 79 20.54 -23.65 -1.41
CA ALA A 79 20.59 -23.47 0.04
C ALA A 79 19.33 -24.00 0.72
N LYS A 80 19.50 -24.54 1.91
CA LYS A 80 18.41 -24.92 2.81
C LYS A 80 18.37 -23.94 3.99
N ALA A 81 17.29 -23.89 4.71
CA ALA A 81 17.09 -22.96 5.84
C ALA A 81 18.17 -23.01 6.93
N LYS A 82 18.92 -24.13 7.02
CA LYS A 82 19.99 -24.32 7.99
C LYS A 82 21.40 -23.92 7.49
N ASP A 83 21.51 -23.60 6.20
CA ASP A 83 22.80 -23.25 5.61
C ASP A 83 23.06 -21.76 5.89
N THR A 84 24.20 -21.44 6.52
CA THR A 84 24.54 -20.07 6.94
C THR A 84 25.42 -19.33 5.93
N GLU A 85 26.30 -20.07 5.22
CA GLU A 85 27.20 -19.54 4.21
C GLU A 85 26.54 -19.65 2.83
N THR A 86 25.79 -18.65 2.45
CA THR A 86 24.97 -18.66 1.21
C THR A 86 25.29 -17.46 0.31
N ILE A 87 24.98 -17.59 -0.96
CA ILE A 87 25.01 -16.51 -1.94
C ILE A 87 23.60 -16.35 -2.51
N SER A 88 23.09 -15.14 -2.47
CA SER A 88 21.75 -14.76 -2.93
C SER A 88 21.81 -13.67 -4.00
N PHE A 89 20.67 -13.18 -4.43
CA PHE A 89 20.62 -11.99 -5.30
C PHE A 89 21.18 -10.75 -4.62
N VAL A 90 21.08 -10.64 -3.29
CA VAL A 90 21.62 -9.52 -2.52
C VAL A 90 23.11 -9.36 -2.76
N ASP A 91 23.86 -10.47 -2.70
CA ASP A 91 25.30 -10.47 -2.94
C ASP A 91 25.63 -10.03 -4.36
N VAL A 92 24.83 -10.45 -5.34
CA VAL A 92 25.00 -10.04 -6.75
C VAL A 92 24.74 -8.56 -6.93
N VAL A 93 23.64 -8.06 -6.39
CA VAL A 93 23.26 -6.63 -6.50
C VAL A 93 24.31 -5.75 -5.82
N LEU A 94 24.76 -6.12 -4.60
CA LEU A 94 25.84 -5.42 -3.91
C LEU A 94 27.15 -5.47 -4.71
N GLY A 95 27.47 -6.62 -5.29
CA GLY A 95 28.64 -6.76 -6.14
C GLY A 95 28.59 -5.91 -7.41
N LEU A 96 27.44 -5.81 -8.06
CA LEU A 96 27.22 -5.00 -9.25
C LEU A 96 27.17 -3.48 -8.92
N SER A 97 26.69 -3.11 -7.74
CA SER A 97 26.67 -1.70 -7.32
C SER A 97 28.09 -1.08 -7.10
N HIS A 98 29.14 -1.90 -7.08
CA HIS A 98 30.51 -1.43 -7.06
C HIS A 98 31.09 -1.13 -8.46
N GLU A 99 30.42 -1.57 -9.52
CA GLU A 99 30.83 -1.28 -10.90
C GLU A 99 30.45 0.16 -11.24
N LYS A 100 31.45 0.98 -11.61
CA LYS A 100 31.26 2.44 -11.80
C LYS A 100 30.43 2.82 -13.02
N ASN A 101 30.33 1.91 -13.97
CA ASN A 101 29.61 2.09 -15.23
C ASN A 101 28.23 1.41 -15.24
N ILE A 102 27.72 1.00 -14.08
CA ILE A 102 26.40 0.37 -13.97
C ILE A 102 25.51 1.21 -13.07
N ASP A 103 24.40 1.68 -13.62
CA ASP A 103 23.23 2.14 -12.86
C ASP A 103 22.22 1.00 -12.79
N LEU A 104 21.94 0.49 -11.59
CA LEU A 104 21.24 -0.76 -11.38
C LEU A 104 19.83 -0.55 -10.83
N TYR A 105 18.84 -1.07 -11.55
CA TYR A 105 17.43 -1.07 -11.19
C TYR A 105 16.98 -2.51 -10.96
N ILE A 106 16.32 -2.75 -9.84
CA ILE A 106 15.76 -4.06 -9.51
C ILE A 106 14.27 -3.94 -9.22
N THR A 107 13.49 -4.89 -9.69
CA THR A 107 12.08 -4.99 -9.34
C THR A 107 11.78 -6.31 -8.64
N GLY A 108 10.64 -6.32 -7.97
CA GLY A 108 10.08 -7.52 -7.38
C GLY A 108 8.67 -7.29 -6.87
N SER A 109 7.84 -8.28 -7.04
CA SER A 109 6.40 -8.21 -6.76
C SER A 109 6.05 -8.40 -5.28
N ASN A 110 7.03 -8.60 -4.38
CA ASN A 110 6.71 -8.83 -2.99
C ASN A 110 7.68 -8.14 -2.01
N SER A 111 7.16 -7.77 -0.85
CA SER A 111 7.87 -7.02 0.18
C SER A 111 9.04 -7.77 0.84
N LYS A 112 9.21 -9.08 0.61
CA LYS A 112 10.43 -9.77 1.06
C LYS A 112 11.67 -9.36 0.28
N MET A 113 11.50 -8.80 -0.90
CA MET A 113 12.52 -7.99 -1.55
C MET A 113 12.89 -6.76 -0.74
N LEU A 114 11.98 -6.34 0.13
CA LEU A 114 12.07 -5.19 1.02
C LEU A 114 12.05 -5.61 2.49
N SER A 115 12.35 -6.90 2.76
CA SER A 115 12.51 -7.34 4.14
C SER A 115 13.53 -6.45 4.84
N THR A 116 13.34 -6.24 6.13
CA THR A 116 14.23 -5.42 6.95
C THR A 116 15.70 -5.80 6.74
N ASP A 117 15.97 -7.06 6.44
CA ASP A 117 17.30 -7.59 6.19
C ASP A 117 17.87 -7.06 4.86
N ILE A 118 17.08 -7.07 3.77
CA ILE A 118 17.51 -6.57 2.46
C ILE A 118 17.67 -5.05 2.47
N VAL A 119 16.69 -4.32 3.03
CA VAL A 119 16.80 -2.87 3.21
C VAL A 119 18.03 -2.53 4.08
N THR A 120 18.33 -3.37 5.07
CA THR A 120 19.50 -3.22 5.93
C THR A 120 20.81 -3.45 5.17
N GLU A 121 20.88 -4.43 4.26
CA GLU A 121 22.05 -4.70 3.42
C GLU A 121 22.31 -3.59 2.39
N PHE A 122 21.24 -3.02 1.82
CA PHE A 122 21.35 -1.95 0.84
C PHE A 122 21.49 -0.54 1.45
N ARG A 123 21.41 -0.36 2.77
CA ARG A 123 21.54 0.95 3.47
C ARG A 123 22.23 1.97 2.56
N ASP A 124 21.97 3.22 2.62
CA ASP A 124 22.65 4.32 1.93
C ASP A 124 23.13 4.08 0.46
N LYS A 125 22.97 2.86 -0.08
CA LYS A 125 23.42 2.44 -1.42
C LYS A 125 22.31 2.35 -2.44
N ALA A 126 21.05 2.39 -2.02
CA ALA A 126 19.91 2.31 -2.93
C ALA A 126 18.74 3.18 -2.46
N SER A 127 17.99 3.70 -3.42
CA SER A 127 16.72 4.37 -3.19
C SER A 127 15.57 3.42 -3.50
N GLN A 128 14.58 3.38 -2.63
CA GLN A 128 13.38 2.58 -2.82
C GLN A 128 12.26 3.44 -3.43
N ILE A 129 11.65 2.93 -4.49
CA ILE A 129 10.46 3.52 -5.09
C ILE A 129 9.32 2.53 -4.94
N HIS A 130 8.28 2.91 -4.20
CA HIS A 130 7.07 2.12 -4.05
C HIS A 130 6.05 2.52 -5.12
N MET A 131 5.74 1.59 -6.03
CA MET A 131 4.73 1.80 -7.06
C MET A 131 3.35 1.58 -6.48
N GLN A 132 2.51 2.61 -6.59
CA GLN A 132 1.10 2.59 -6.16
C GLN A 132 0.19 2.35 -7.37
N PRO A 133 -1.06 1.87 -7.19
CA PRO A 133 -2.10 2.02 -8.21
C PRO A 133 -2.23 3.48 -8.66
N LEU A 134 -2.82 3.72 -9.82
CA LEU A 134 -3.05 5.09 -10.30
C LEU A 134 -3.79 5.91 -9.24
N SER A 135 -3.29 7.11 -8.96
CA SER A 135 -3.99 8.11 -8.15
C SER A 135 -5.30 8.54 -8.83
N PHE A 136 -6.20 9.16 -8.07
CA PHE A 136 -7.43 9.69 -8.67
C PHE A 136 -7.14 10.74 -9.75
N GLU A 137 -6.08 11.51 -9.62
CA GLU A 137 -5.68 12.48 -10.64
C GLU A 137 -5.23 11.79 -11.94
N GLU A 138 -4.38 10.78 -11.85
CA GLU A 138 -3.92 10.01 -13.01
C GLU A 138 -5.09 9.28 -13.69
N PHE A 139 -5.97 8.66 -12.88
CA PHE A 139 -7.20 8.04 -13.37
C PHE A 139 -8.09 9.05 -14.08
N TYR A 140 -8.36 10.21 -13.47
CA TYR A 140 -9.22 11.24 -14.04
C TYR A 140 -8.61 11.87 -15.29
N SER A 141 -7.30 12.05 -15.35
CA SER A 141 -6.59 12.55 -16.53
C SER A 141 -6.81 11.65 -17.75
N TYR A 142 -6.87 10.35 -17.54
CA TYR A 142 -7.20 9.38 -18.59
C TYR A 142 -8.71 9.33 -18.89
N ARG A 143 -9.54 9.18 -17.85
CA ARG A 143 -10.98 8.95 -17.98
C ARG A 143 -11.74 10.17 -18.46
N GLN A 144 -11.37 11.36 -17.99
CA GLN A 144 -12.01 12.64 -18.26
C GLN A 144 -13.54 12.66 -17.96
N GLY A 145 -14.26 13.72 -18.37
CA GLY A 145 -15.70 13.84 -18.22
C GLY A 145 -16.13 14.39 -16.85
N SER A 146 -17.23 13.89 -16.30
CA SER A 146 -17.77 14.32 -15.01
C SER A 146 -16.86 13.85 -13.87
N LYS A 147 -16.40 14.80 -13.03
CA LYS A 147 -15.58 14.47 -11.84
C LYS A 147 -16.34 13.57 -10.86
N THR A 148 -17.64 13.74 -10.75
CA THR A 148 -18.49 12.93 -9.86
C THR A 148 -18.57 11.50 -10.36
N ASP A 149 -18.87 11.28 -11.64
CA ASP A 149 -18.98 9.95 -12.22
C ASP A 149 -17.62 9.23 -12.20
N ALA A 150 -16.54 9.96 -12.48
CA ALA A 150 -15.19 9.44 -12.41
C ALA A 150 -14.82 9.01 -10.97
N LEU A 151 -15.22 9.79 -9.96
CA LEU A 151 -14.98 9.41 -8.56
C LEU A 151 -15.76 8.14 -8.18
N TYR A 152 -17.03 8.03 -8.60
CA TYR A 152 -17.82 6.82 -8.36
C TYR A 152 -17.20 5.60 -9.05
N GLU A 153 -16.74 5.74 -10.29
CA GLU A 153 -16.05 4.67 -11.01
C GLU A 153 -14.76 4.26 -10.28
N TYR A 154 -13.96 5.24 -9.84
CA TYR A 154 -12.73 5.01 -9.09
C TYR A 154 -13.01 4.36 -7.71
N MET A 155 -14.06 4.77 -7.00
CA MET A 155 -14.50 4.12 -5.77
C MET A 155 -14.86 2.65 -6.00
N GLN A 156 -15.47 2.35 -7.14
CA GLN A 156 -15.94 0.99 -7.46
C GLN A 156 -14.83 0.07 -7.96
N TYR A 157 -13.94 0.57 -8.83
CA TYR A 157 -12.98 -0.26 -9.57
C TYR A 157 -11.52 0.05 -9.25
N GLY A 158 -11.25 1.09 -8.48
CA GLY A 158 -9.89 1.49 -8.11
C GLY A 158 -9.06 2.05 -9.26
N GLY A 159 -7.75 2.08 -9.03
CA GLY A 159 -6.74 2.62 -9.95
C GLY A 159 -5.79 1.57 -10.53
N MET A 160 -6.11 0.27 -10.49
CA MET A 160 -5.27 -0.74 -11.14
C MET A 160 -5.21 -0.50 -12.66
N PRO A 161 -4.02 -0.29 -13.28
CA PRO A 161 -3.92 0.18 -14.67
C PRO A 161 -4.70 -0.66 -15.67
N LEU A 162 -4.60 -1.98 -15.64
CA LEU A 162 -5.35 -2.85 -16.55
C LEU A 162 -6.86 -2.81 -16.29
N ALA A 163 -7.31 -2.58 -15.06
CA ALA A 163 -8.72 -2.38 -14.79
C ALA A 163 -9.21 -1.05 -15.40
N VAL A 164 -8.42 0.01 -15.30
CA VAL A 164 -8.75 1.33 -15.88
C VAL A 164 -8.88 1.26 -17.39
N LEU A 165 -8.01 0.50 -18.06
CA LEU A 165 -8.01 0.33 -19.52
C LEU A 165 -9.07 -0.67 -20.04
N SER A 166 -9.70 -1.46 -19.17
CA SER A 166 -10.66 -2.51 -19.54
C SER A 166 -12.09 -1.98 -19.64
N ASP A 167 -12.95 -2.70 -20.38
CA ASP A 167 -14.39 -2.48 -20.34
C ASP A 167 -15.01 -2.93 -19.00
N GLU A 168 -16.24 -2.51 -18.70
CA GLU A 168 -16.88 -2.70 -17.40
C GLU A 168 -17.00 -4.18 -16.97
N ASN A 169 -17.26 -5.09 -17.89
CA ASN A 169 -17.38 -6.51 -17.59
C ASN A 169 -16.02 -7.13 -17.31
N SER A 170 -15.04 -6.78 -18.12
CA SER A 170 -13.65 -7.25 -17.99
C SER A 170 -12.98 -6.73 -16.73
N LYS A 171 -13.27 -5.49 -16.28
CA LYS A 171 -12.76 -4.92 -15.02
C LYS A 171 -13.01 -5.84 -13.83
N LYS A 172 -14.26 -6.25 -13.63
CA LYS A 172 -14.66 -7.09 -12.49
C LYS A 172 -13.96 -8.45 -12.52
N GLN A 173 -13.89 -9.07 -13.69
CA GLN A 173 -13.24 -10.36 -13.85
C GLN A 173 -11.74 -10.24 -13.61
N TYR A 174 -11.10 -9.22 -14.18
CA TYR A 174 -9.68 -8.94 -13.99
C TYR A 174 -9.34 -8.73 -12.52
N LEU A 175 -10.06 -7.84 -11.81
CA LEU A 175 -9.78 -7.53 -10.40
C LEU A 175 -9.96 -8.76 -9.49
N LYS A 176 -10.97 -9.61 -9.73
CA LYS A 176 -11.13 -10.88 -9.03
C LYS A 176 -9.97 -11.83 -9.31
N GLY A 177 -9.62 -12.00 -10.58
CA GLY A 177 -8.49 -12.83 -10.98
C GLY A 177 -7.17 -12.35 -10.38
N LEU A 178 -6.90 -11.05 -10.45
CA LEU A 178 -5.71 -10.44 -9.86
C LEU A 178 -5.62 -10.70 -8.35
N PHE A 179 -6.73 -10.55 -7.65
CA PHE A 179 -6.76 -10.80 -6.21
C PHE A 179 -6.48 -12.28 -5.89
N GLU A 180 -7.21 -13.21 -6.53
CA GLU A 180 -7.15 -14.64 -6.22
C GLU A 180 -5.88 -15.32 -6.74
N THR A 181 -5.51 -15.05 -7.99
CA THR A 181 -4.44 -15.79 -8.68
C THR A 181 -3.06 -15.18 -8.51
N THR A 182 -2.98 -13.89 -8.20
CA THR A 182 -1.70 -13.20 -8.00
C THR A 182 -1.44 -13.00 -6.51
N TYR A 183 -2.17 -12.08 -5.88
CA TYR A 183 -1.89 -11.70 -4.50
C TYR A 183 -2.06 -12.84 -3.50
N PHE A 184 -3.21 -13.51 -3.54
CA PHE A 184 -3.53 -14.55 -2.55
C PHE A 184 -2.66 -15.79 -2.72
N LYS A 185 -2.44 -16.21 -3.96
CA LYS A 185 -1.55 -17.32 -4.30
C LYS A 185 -0.11 -17.04 -3.88
N ASP A 186 0.40 -15.84 -4.15
CA ASP A 186 1.76 -15.45 -3.76
C ASP A 186 1.95 -15.48 -2.24
N ILE A 187 0.96 -15.01 -1.47
CA ILE A 187 1.00 -15.11 0.00
C ILE A 187 1.11 -16.57 0.45
N ILE A 188 0.29 -17.45 -0.12
CA ILE A 188 0.25 -18.87 0.24
C ILE A 188 1.57 -19.57 -0.08
N GLU A 189 2.06 -19.44 -1.30
CA GLU A 189 3.27 -20.09 -1.79
C GLU A 189 4.50 -19.59 -1.03
N HIS A 190 4.59 -18.27 -0.87
CA HIS A 190 5.71 -17.63 -0.21
C HIS A 190 5.82 -18.00 1.27
N ASN A 191 4.70 -18.01 2.00
CA ASN A 191 4.67 -18.34 3.42
C ASN A 191 4.48 -19.85 3.69
N LYS A 192 4.42 -20.68 2.61
CA LYS A 192 4.23 -22.13 2.67
C LYS A 192 3.04 -22.55 3.54
N LEU A 193 1.93 -21.84 3.37
CA LEU A 193 0.73 -22.05 4.15
C LEU A 193 0.05 -23.34 3.72
N LYS A 194 -0.30 -24.19 4.68
CA LYS A 194 -0.99 -25.46 4.43
C LYS A 194 -2.51 -25.34 4.60
N LYS A 195 -2.95 -24.42 5.44
CA LYS A 195 -4.36 -24.11 5.69
C LYS A 195 -4.58 -22.64 5.37
N THR A 196 -5.46 -22.38 4.44
CA THR A 196 -5.67 -21.04 3.88
C THR A 196 -7.04 -20.46 4.19
N GLU A 197 -7.96 -21.30 4.69
CA GLU A 197 -9.35 -20.92 4.94
C GLU A 197 -9.46 -19.72 5.89
N ASN A 198 -8.67 -19.75 6.97
CA ASN A 198 -8.67 -18.68 7.96
C ASN A 198 -7.99 -17.38 7.45
N LEU A 199 -7.01 -17.51 6.58
CA LEU A 199 -6.39 -16.36 5.89
C LEU A 199 -7.41 -15.72 4.94
N ASP A 200 -8.09 -16.54 4.16
CA ASP A 200 -9.13 -16.14 3.22
C ASP A 200 -10.27 -15.40 3.93
N GLU A 201 -10.77 -15.98 5.00
CA GLU A 201 -11.84 -15.39 5.82
C GLU A 201 -11.42 -14.08 6.47
N LEU A 202 -10.19 -14.01 7.02
CA LEU A 202 -9.66 -12.77 7.60
C LEU A 202 -9.61 -11.64 6.56
N CYS A 203 -9.23 -11.97 5.32
CA CYS A 203 -9.23 -11.00 4.25
C CYS A 203 -10.64 -10.45 3.96
N THR A 204 -11.66 -11.33 3.95
CA THR A 204 -13.07 -10.93 3.80
C THR A 204 -13.50 -10.00 4.93
N ILE A 205 -13.21 -10.38 6.18
CA ILE A 205 -13.55 -9.57 7.36
C ILE A 205 -12.86 -8.19 7.29
N LEU A 206 -11.58 -8.12 6.92
CA LEU A 206 -10.86 -6.86 6.79
C LEU A 206 -11.40 -6.00 5.63
N SER A 207 -11.88 -6.63 4.55
CA SER A 207 -12.52 -5.93 3.43
C SER A 207 -13.84 -5.28 3.87
N ASP A 208 -14.62 -5.97 4.68
CA ASP A 208 -15.91 -5.49 5.18
C ASP A 208 -15.75 -4.41 6.26
N LEU A 209 -14.71 -4.53 7.08
CA LEU A 209 -14.40 -3.61 8.18
C LEU A 209 -13.33 -2.55 7.82
N THR A 210 -13.16 -2.26 6.52
CA THR A 210 -12.23 -1.22 6.07
C THR A 210 -12.53 0.12 6.75
N GLY A 211 -11.50 0.78 7.32
CA GLY A 211 -11.67 2.04 8.03
C GLY A 211 -12.19 1.93 9.48
N GLU A 212 -12.47 0.73 9.99
CA GLU A 212 -12.83 0.57 11.40
C GLU A 212 -11.60 0.40 12.31
N LEU A 213 -11.70 0.89 13.56
CA LEU A 213 -10.69 0.64 14.58
C LEU A 213 -10.72 -0.83 15.05
N LEU A 214 -9.70 -1.57 14.69
CA LEU A 214 -9.54 -2.99 14.93
C LEU A 214 -8.26 -3.29 15.71
N ASN A 215 -8.23 -4.45 16.35
CA ASN A 215 -7.02 -5.12 16.82
C ASN A 215 -7.17 -6.63 16.67
N SER A 216 -6.06 -7.35 16.74
CA SER A 216 -6.01 -8.79 16.59
C SER A 216 -6.89 -9.55 17.60
N LYS A 217 -7.09 -9.00 18.80
CA LYS A 217 -8.00 -9.57 19.82
C LYS A 217 -9.48 -9.39 19.44
N LYS A 218 -9.87 -8.20 18.94
CA LYS A 218 -11.26 -7.96 18.46
C LYS A 218 -11.55 -8.90 17.28
N LEU A 219 -10.61 -9.02 16.33
CA LEU A 219 -10.72 -9.93 15.20
C LEU A 219 -10.81 -11.41 15.63
N SER A 220 -9.98 -11.86 16.58
CA SER A 220 -10.06 -13.20 17.15
C SER A 220 -11.45 -13.49 17.76
N ASN A 221 -12.03 -12.52 18.46
CA ASN A 221 -13.39 -12.64 18.99
C ASN A 221 -14.44 -12.70 17.87
N THR A 222 -14.26 -11.96 16.79
CA THR A 222 -15.15 -12.01 15.61
C THR A 222 -15.12 -13.41 14.97
N PHE A 223 -13.93 -13.99 14.76
CA PHE A 223 -13.81 -15.36 14.27
C PHE A 223 -14.57 -16.35 15.17
N LYS A 224 -14.38 -16.24 16.47
CA LYS A 224 -15.06 -17.12 17.44
C LYS A 224 -16.58 -16.99 17.42
N SER A 225 -17.10 -15.75 17.29
CA SER A 225 -18.55 -15.50 17.32
C SER A 225 -19.25 -15.80 16.00
N VAL A 226 -18.59 -15.53 14.87
CA VAL A 226 -19.21 -15.64 13.53
C VAL A 226 -18.96 -17.01 12.91
N LYS A 227 -17.74 -17.55 13.06
CA LYS A 227 -17.33 -18.81 12.41
C LYS A 227 -17.21 -19.98 13.37
N HIS A 228 -17.38 -19.76 14.67
CA HIS A 228 -17.16 -20.78 15.71
C HIS A 228 -15.74 -21.39 15.69
N GLU A 229 -14.77 -20.68 15.13
CA GLU A 229 -13.37 -21.05 15.06
C GLU A 229 -12.53 -20.26 16.05
N ASN A 230 -11.55 -20.93 16.66
CA ASN A 230 -10.61 -20.30 17.57
C ASN A 230 -9.29 -20.04 16.84
N ILE A 231 -9.05 -18.76 16.51
CA ILE A 231 -7.77 -18.30 16.00
C ILE A 231 -7.16 -17.38 17.06
N ASP A 232 -5.91 -17.64 17.43
CA ASP A 232 -5.25 -16.77 18.38
C ASP A 232 -4.83 -15.42 17.75
N ALA A 233 -4.69 -14.41 18.62
CA ALA A 233 -4.39 -13.05 18.18
C ALA A 233 -3.02 -12.92 17.49
N GLN A 234 -2.05 -13.79 17.80
CA GLN A 234 -0.73 -13.77 17.16
C GLN A 234 -0.82 -14.27 15.71
N THR A 235 -1.62 -15.30 15.47
CA THR A 235 -1.88 -15.82 14.12
C THR A 235 -2.57 -14.77 13.26
N ILE A 236 -3.54 -14.03 13.81
CA ILE A 236 -4.21 -12.93 13.11
C ILE A 236 -3.21 -11.82 12.77
N GLU A 237 -2.38 -11.40 13.72
CA GLU A 237 -1.35 -10.37 13.47
C GLU A 237 -0.39 -10.81 12.36
N LYS A 238 0.00 -12.08 12.36
CA LYS A 238 0.86 -12.67 11.33
C LYS A 238 0.18 -12.66 9.95
N TYR A 239 -1.11 -12.97 9.86
CA TYR A 239 -1.85 -12.92 8.60
C TYR A 239 -2.03 -11.49 8.09
N ILE A 240 -2.29 -10.54 8.98
CA ILE A 240 -2.34 -9.12 8.63
C ILE A 240 -0.97 -8.68 8.07
N GLN A 241 0.13 -9.11 8.71
CA GLN A 241 1.46 -8.81 8.20
C GLN A 241 1.68 -9.41 6.80
N TYR A 242 1.16 -10.59 6.50
CA TYR A 242 1.24 -11.16 5.15
C TYR A 242 0.49 -10.33 4.10
N PHE A 243 -0.67 -9.77 4.45
CA PHE A 243 -1.39 -8.87 3.55
C PHE A 243 -0.65 -7.54 3.34
N LYS A 244 0.00 -7.02 4.37
CA LYS A 244 0.84 -5.82 4.27
C LYS A 244 2.07 -6.11 3.41
N ASP A 245 2.71 -7.24 3.63
CA ASP A 245 3.86 -7.69 2.87
C ASP A 245 3.55 -7.94 1.39
N ALA A 246 2.33 -8.31 1.06
CA ALA A 246 1.84 -8.44 -0.31
C ALA A 246 1.31 -7.13 -0.91
N PHE A 247 1.47 -6.00 -0.22
CA PHE A 247 0.93 -4.70 -0.65
C PHE A 247 -0.58 -4.70 -0.93
N ILE A 248 -1.34 -5.51 -0.18
CA ILE A 248 -2.81 -5.51 -0.25
C ILE A 248 -3.38 -4.50 0.74
N LEU A 249 -2.80 -4.45 1.94
CA LEU A 249 -3.25 -3.62 3.05
C LEU A 249 -2.19 -2.64 3.51
N GLN A 250 -2.65 -1.50 3.96
CA GLN A 250 -1.90 -0.51 4.73
C GLN A 250 -2.58 -0.29 6.07
N GLU A 251 -1.86 0.26 7.04
CA GLU A 251 -2.40 0.52 8.38
C GLU A 251 -2.21 1.97 8.81
N ALA A 252 -3.20 2.51 9.49
CA ALA A 252 -3.11 3.78 10.19
C ALA A 252 -3.14 3.54 11.71
N ASN A 253 -2.06 3.94 12.38
CA ASN A 253 -1.94 3.83 13.82
C ASN A 253 -2.83 4.88 14.52
N ARG A 254 -3.29 4.57 15.72
CA ARG A 254 -3.99 5.52 16.55
C ARG A 254 -3.04 6.51 17.20
N TYR A 255 -3.36 7.79 17.12
CA TYR A 255 -2.59 8.88 17.70
C TYR A 255 -3.42 9.66 18.75
N ASP A 256 -2.89 9.78 19.96
CA ASP A 256 -3.47 10.67 20.97
C ASP A 256 -3.09 12.11 20.68
N ILE A 257 -4.04 12.87 20.20
CA ILE A 257 -3.83 14.27 19.83
C ILE A 257 -3.38 15.11 21.04
N ARG A 258 -3.97 14.87 22.21
CA ARG A 258 -3.63 15.61 23.45
C ARG A 258 -2.33 15.11 24.08
N GLY A 259 -2.13 13.81 24.09
CA GLY A 259 -0.90 13.18 24.60
C GLY A 259 0.28 13.27 23.63
N LYS A 260 0.05 13.67 22.37
CA LYS A 260 1.05 13.82 21.31
C LYS A 260 1.90 12.55 21.11
N LYS A 261 1.26 11.38 21.08
CA LYS A 261 1.93 10.08 20.93
C LYS A 261 1.03 9.04 20.28
N GLU A 262 1.63 8.09 19.60
CA GLU A 262 0.92 6.90 19.17
C GLU A 262 0.48 6.05 20.36
N ILE A 263 -0.74 5.50 20.30
CA ILE A 263 -1.30 4.72 21.39
C ILE A 263 -1.85 3.39 20.90
N GLY A 264 -1.41 2.35 21.59
CA GLY A 264 -2.12 1.10 21.72
C GLY A 264 -2.22 0.25 20.46
N ALA A 265 -3.01 -0.81 20.61
CA ALA A 265 -3.12 -1.88 19.62
C ALA A 265 -4.28 -1.69 18.63
N LEU A 266 -5.04 -0.60 18.73
CA LEU A 266 -6.13 -0.30 17.79
C LEU A 266 -5.57 0.43 16.59
N ARG A 267 -5.89 -0.07 15.39
CA ARG A 267 -5.47 0.46 14.10
C ARG A 267 -6.64 0.42 13.13
N LYS A 268 -6.64 1.27 12.11
CA LYS A 268 -7.49 1.13 10.93
C LYS A 268 -6.67 0.48 9.81
N TYR A 269 -7.36 -0.31 8.99
CA TYR A 269 -6.75 -0.97 7.83
C TYR A 269 -7.44 -0.47 6.56
N TYR A 270 -6.64 -0.18 5.55
CA TYR A 270 -7.08 0.30 4.24
C TYR A 270 -6.48 -0.56 3.15
N PHE A 271 -7.28 -0.86 2.14
CA PHE A 271 -6.77 -1.52 0.94
C PHE A 271 -5.97 -0.53 0.09
N VAL A 272 -4.90 -0.99 -0.51
CA VAL A 272 -4.10 -0.15 -1.44
C VAL A 272 -4.90 0.25 -2.67
N ASP A 273 -5.96 -0.51 -2.99
CA ASP A 273 -6.86 -0.26 -4.10
C ASP A 273 -8.29 -0.67 -3.73
N THR A 274 -9.25 0.24 -3.95
CA THR A 274 -10.67 -0.01 -3.64
C THR A 274 -11.30 -1.05 -4.56
N GLY A 275 -10.83 -1.18 -5.79
CA GLY A 275 -11.27 -2.23 -6.71
C GLY A 275 -10.90 -3.62 -6.23
N LEU A 276 -9.71 -3.80 -5.66
CA LEU A 276 -9.29 -5.06 -5.02
C LEU A 276 -10.17 -5.39 -3.79
N ARG A 277 -10.44 -4.38 -2.94
CA ARG A 277 -11.36 -4.55 -1.80
C ARG A 277 -12.74 -4.98 -2.27
N ASN A 278 -13.29 -4.31 -3.27
CA ASN A 278 -14.61 -4.61 -3.80
C ASN A 278 -14.66 -5.97 -4.52
N ALA A 279 -13.60 -6.34 -5.24
CA ALA A 279 -13.47 -7.66 -5.86
C ALA A 279 -13.55 -8.78 -4.82
N ARG A 280 -12.90 -8.60 -3.66
CA ARG A 280 -12.98 -9.54 -2.54
C ARG A 280 -14.41 -9.72 -2.02
N LEU A 281 -15.20 -8.66 -2.00
CA LEU A 281 -16.62 -8.67 -1.60
C LEU A 281 -17.58 -8.92 -2.78
N ASN A 282 -17.07 -9.43 -3.91
CA ASN A 282 -17.87 -9.68 -5.12
C ASN A 282 -18.60 -8.45 -5.67
N PHE A 283 -18.09 -7.23 -5.39
CA PHE A 283 -18.73 -5.96 -5.72
C PHE A 283 -20.14 -5.81 -5.12
N ALA A 284 -20.43 -6.54 -4.04
CA ALA A 284 -21.67 -6.44 -3.31
C ALA A 284 -21.62 -5.28 -2.31
N TYR A 285 -22.69 -4.49 -2.27
CA TYR A 285 -22.96 -3.46 -1.26
C TYR A 285 -21.76 -2.56 -0.92
N PRO A 286 -21.30 -1.71 -1.84
CA PRO A 286 -20.22 -0.78 -1.53
C PRO A 286 -20.71 0.25 -0.51
N ASP A 287 -20.04 0.31 0.66
CA ASP A 287 -20.21 1.41 1.59
C ASP A 287 -19.41 2.62 1.07
N GLU A 288 -20.13 3.63 0.56
CA GLU A 288 -19.49 4.82 -0.02
C GLU A 288 -18.63 5.57 1.00
N GLY A 289 -18.99 5.55 2.28
CA GLY A 289 -18.22 6.19 3.35
C GLY A 289 -16.87 5.51 3.53
N GLN A 290 -16.86 4.19 3.67
CA GLN A 290 -15.64 3.40 3.79
C GLN A 290 -14.74 3.53 2.56
N LEU A 291 -15.33 3.49 1.36
CA LEU A 291 -14.58 3.62 0.11
C LEU A 291 -13.96 5.01 -0.03
N LEU A 292 -14.71 6.07 0.28
CA LEU A 292 -14.19 7.42 0.24
C LEU A 292 -13.06 7.63 1.26
N GLU A 293 -13.24 7.13 2.48
CA GLU A 293 -12.20 7.18 3.51
C GLU A 293 -10.93 6.43 3.06
N ASN A 294 -11.08 5.25 2.46
CA ASN A 294 -9.95 4.49 1.92
C ASN A 294 -9.22 5.26 0.80
N ILE A 295 -9.96 5.87 -0.12
CA ILE A 295 -9.36 6.67 -1.21
C ILE A 295 -8.62 7.87 -0.65
N VAL A 296 -9.22 8.62 0.26
CA VAL A 296 -8.56 9.78 0.89
C VAL A 296 -7.28 9.35 1.62
N TYR A 297 -7.31 8.22 2.31
CA TYR A 297 -6.11 7.64 2.92
C TYR A 297 -5.02 7.37 1.88
N ASN A 298 -5.34 6.63 0.82
CA ASN A 298 -4.38 6.27 -0.22
C ASN A 298 -3.78 7.51 -0.91
N GLU A 299 -4.61 8.49 -1.25
CA GLU A 299 -4.17 9.73 -1.89
C GLU A 299 -3.27 10.58 -0.98
N LEU A 300 -3.55 10.62 0.32
CA LEU A 300 -2.67 11.30 1.28
C LEU A 300 -1.31 10.60 1.37
N ILE A 301 -1.28 9.25 1.43
CA ILE A 301 -0.03 8.47 1.39
C ILE A 301 0.72 8.71 0.07
N TYR A 302 0.02 8.66 -1.06
CA TYR A 302 0.58 8.92 -2.40
C TYR A 302 1.26 10.30 -2.45
N ASN A 303 0.64 11.30 -1.84
CA ASN A 303 1.16 12.65 -1.73
C ASN A 303 2.20 12.83 -0.60
N GLY A 304 2.67 11.77 0.03
CA GLY A 304 3.78 11.79 1.00
C GLY A 304 3.39 12.29 2.40
N TYR A 305 2.11 12.22 2.77
CA TYR A 305 1.68 12.49 4.15
C TYR A 305 1.90 11.28 5.04
N THR A 306 2.32 11.53 6.26
CA THR A 306 2.22 10.56 7.36
C THR A 306 0.82 10.68 7.98
N ILE A 307 0.13 9.55 8.13
CA ILE A 307 -1.26 9.52 8.56
C ILE A 307 -1.44 8.68 9.81
N ASN A 308 -2.20 9.23 10.75
CA ASN A 308 -2.67 8.52 11.94
C ASN A 308 -4.17 8.74 12.10
N VAL A 309 -4.84 7.82 12.78
CA VAL A 309 -6.21 8.04 13.28
C VAL A 309 -6.14 8.92 14.52
N GLY A 310 -6.72 10.11 14.44
CA GLY A 310 -6.71 11.06 15.55
C GLY A 310 -7.69 10.64 16.64
N THR A 311 -7.23 10.57 17.89
CA THR A 311 -8.13 10.32 19.03
C THR A 311 -7.81 11.24 20.20
N PHE A 312 -8.84 11.60 20.97
CA PHE A 312 -8.67 12.33 22.21
C PHE A 312 -9.87 12.14 23.14
N ASP A 313 -9.64 12.21 24.42
CA ASP A 313 -10.70 12.04 25.42
C ASP A 313 -11.27 13.38 25.89
N THR A 314 -12.57 13.39 26.09
CA THR A 314 -13.30 14.47 26.75
C THR A 314 -14.09 13.93 27.94
N VAL A 315 -14.39 14.78 28.90
CA VAL A 315 -15.29 14.47 30.00
C VAL A 315 -16.64 15.11 29.69
N GLU A 316 -17.66 14.30 29.55
CA GLU A 316 -19.04 14.74 29.29
C GLU A 316 -19.94 14.32 30.47
N LYS A 317 -21.04 15.02 30.68
CA LYS A 317 -22.07 14.57 31.62
C LYS A 317 -23.02 13.64 30.90
N ASN A 318 -23.29 12.46 31.47
CA ASN A 318 -24.33 11.56 30.99
C ASN A 318 -25.73 12.07 31.33
N LYS A 319 -26.77 11.37 30.91
CA LYS A 319 -28.17 11.71 31.19
C LYS A 319 -28.48 11.79 32.68
N GLU A 320 -27.69 11.16 33.53
CA GLU A 320 -27.82 11.15 34.99
C GLU A 320 -26.95 12.23 35.68
N GLY A 321 -26.30 13.11 34.91
CA GLY A 321 -25.42 14.18 35.43
C GLY A 321 -24.04 13.72 35.88
N LYS A 322 -23.69 12.42 35.75
CA LYS A 322 -22.38 11.88 36.10
C LYS A 322 -21.35 12.18 35.01
N SER A 323 -20.15 12.54 35.43
CA SER A 323 -19.01 12.73 34.52
C SER A 323 -18.58 11.38 33.91
N VAL A 324 -18.60 11.29 32.57
CA VAL A 324 -18.17 10.10 31.82
C VAL A 324 -17.08 10.50 30.83
N ARG A 325 -16.02 9.72 30.79
CA ARG A 325 -14.96 9.88 29.79
C ARG A 325 -15.48 9.37 28.45
N LYS A 326 -15.37 10.20 27.43
CA LYS A 326 -15.74 9.88 26.04
C LYS A 326 -14.57 10.08 25.13
N THR A 327 -14.18 9.04 24.40
CA THR A 327 -13.18 9.12 23.33
C THR A 327 -13.85 9.68 22.08
N ASN A 328 -13.26 10.72 21.52
CA ASN A 328 -13.61 11.28 20.21
C ASN A 328 -12.56 10.81 19.19
N GLU A 329 -13.02 10.60 17.97
CA GLU A 329 -12.20 10.18 16.85
C GLU A 329 -12.20 11.25 15.76
N ILE A 330 -11.10 11.37 15.06
CA ILE A 330 -10.93 12.10 13.81
C ILE A 330 -10.33 11.10 12.83
N ASP A 331 -10.93 10.99 11.65
CA ASP A 331 -10.55 9.97 10.68
C ASP A 331 -9.06 10.03 10.38
N PHE A 332 -8.52 11.23 10.09
CA PHE A 332 -7.10 11.38 9.85
C PHE A 332 -6.48 12.59 10.52
N PHE A 333 -5.35 12.37 11.17
CA PHE A 333 -4.35 13.37 11.48
C PHE A 333 -3.23 13.21 10.45
N ALA A 334 -3.20 14.08 9.45
CA ALA A 334 -2.27 14.03 8.33
C ALA A 334 -1.15 15.07 8.52
N GLN A 335 0.11 14.64 8.29
CA GLN A 335 1.29 15.47 8.47
C GLN A 335 2.24 15.32 7.27
N LYS A 336 2.70 16.45 6.72
CA LYS A 336 3.74 16.50 5.67
C LYS A 336 4.58 17.76 5.88
N ASN A 337 5.85 17.60 6.20
CA ASN A 337 6.73 18.70 6.60
C ASN A 337 6.11 19.50 7.75
N GLU A 338 5.90 20.80 7.57
CA GLU A 338 5.27 21.69 8.57
C GLU A 338 3.73 21.70 8.48
N ARG A 339 3.14 21.13 7.42
CA ARG A 339 1.68 21.09 7.25
C ARG A 339 1.06 20.00 8.10
N LYS A 340 0.00 20.37 8.81
CA LYS A 340 -0.78 19.45 9.66
C LYS A 340 -2.26 19.72 9.45
N TYR A 341 -3.02 18.64 9.29
CA TYR A 341 -4.45 18.70 9.05
C TYR A 341 -5.18 17.68 9.92
N TYR A 342 -6.34 18.08 10.45
CA TYR A 342 -7.35 17.15 10.92
C TYR A 342 -8.39 17.00 9.81
N ILE A 343 -8.61 15.78 9.36
CA ILE A 343 -9.50 15.48 8.23
C ILE A 343 -10.59 14.54 8.71
N GLN A 344 -11.84 14.93 8.44
CA GLN A 344 -13.03 14.12 8.65
C GLN A 344 -13.70 13.89 7.31
N ILE A 345 -14.23 12.68 7.09
CA ILE A 345 -14.87 12.30 5.84
C ILE A 345 -16.36 12.04 6.10
N SER A 346 -17.21 12.57 5.22
CA SER A 346 -18.66 12.34 5.27
C SER A 346 -19.23 12.14 3.88
N THR A 347 -20.17 11.22 3.74
CA THR A 347 -20.86 11.01 2.46
C THR A 347 -21.84 12.14 2.17
N ASP A 348 -22.49 12.68 3.18
CA ASP A 348 -23.47 13.76 3.04
C ASP A 348 -23.53 14.64 4.28
N ILE A 349 -23.68 15.95 4.05
CA ILE A 349 -23.86 16.99 5.08
C ILE A 349 -25.10 17.86 4.80
N SER A 350 -26.02 17.41 3.97
CA SER A 350 -27.25 18.15 3.65
C SER A 350 -28.14 18.36 4.88
N ASN A 351 -28.04 17.46 5.87
CA ASN A 351 -28.70 17.60 7.16
C ASN A 351 -27.74 18.25 8.18
N SER A 352 -28.18 19.33 8.82
CA SER A 352 -27.43 20.03 9.86
C SER A 352 -27.03 19.15 11.05
N GLU A 353 -27.87 18.17 11.39
CA GLU A 353 -27.56 17.22 12.47
C GLU A 353 -26.36 16.33 12.10
N THR A 354 -26.32 15.81 10.87
CA THR A 354 -25.18 15.04 10.36
C THR A 354 -23.92 15.90 10.34
N ARG A 355 -23.98 17.11 9.76
CA ARG A 355 -22.84 18.03 9.76
C ARG A 355 -22.34 18.30 11.18
N ASN A 356 -23.24 18.63 12.12
CA ASN A 356 -22.85 18.88 13.50
C ASN A 356 -22.23 17.68 14.21
N ARG A 357 -22.63 16.47 13.84
CA ARG A 357 -22.01 15.23 14.34
C ARG A 357 -20.57 15.12 13.85
N GLU A 358 -20.33 15.32 12.56
CA GLU A 358 -19.02 15.18 11.93
C GLU A 358 -18.03 16.27 12.42
N ILE A 359 -18.46 17.51 12.58
CA ILE A 359 -17.58 18.60 13.06
C ILE A 359 -17.43 18.65 14.60
N ARG A 360 -18.24 17.91 15.35
CA ARG A 360 -18.18 17.90 16.82
C ARG A 360 -16.80 17.61 17.39
N PRO A 361 -15.99 16.65 16.84
CA PRO A 361 -14.61 16.46 17.28
C PRO A 361 -13.74 17.71 17.07
N PHE A 362 -13.92 18.42 15.96
CA PHE A 362 -13.17 19.64 15.63
C PHE A 362 -13.42 20.75 16.61
N ILE A 363 -14.70 20.98 16.97
CA ILE A 363 -15.10 22.01 17.94
C ILE A 363 -14.45 21.76 19.31
N LYS A 364 -14.29 20.48 19.69
CA LYS A 364 -13.69 20.11 20.98
C LYS A 364 -12.17 20.19 21.01
N LEU A 365 -11.52 20.29 19.83
CA LEU A 365 -10.10 20.53 19.69
C LEU A 365 -9.84 22.03 19.56
N ASN A 366 -9.50 22.64 20.68
CA ASN A 366 -9.13 24.06 20.71
C ASN A 366 -7.64 24.23 20.39
N ASP A 367 -7.25 23.94 19.15
CA ASP A 367 -5.91 24.16 18.61
C ASP A 367 -5.98 24.82 17.24
N GLN A 368 -4.81 25.25 16.73
CA GLN A 368 -4.70 25.99 15.46
C GLN A 368 -4.45 25.11 14.24
N ILE A 369 -4.50 23.78 14.40
CA ILE A 369 -4.35 22.87 13.26
C ILE A 369 -5.59 23.00 12.37
N GLN A 370 -5.36 23.15 11.07
CA GLN A 370 -6.44 23.30 10.09
C GLN A 370 -7.34 22.06 10.10
N LYS A 371 -8.63 22.29 10.16
CA LYS A 371 -9.69 21.28 10.18
C LYS A 371 -10.41 21.22 8.86
N ILE A 372 -10.53 20.04 8.28
CA ILE A 372 -11.05 19.84 6.93
C ILE A 372 -12.14 18.76 6.96
N LEU A 373 -13.33 19.13 6.47
CA LEU A 373 -14.42 18.18 6.26
C LEU A 373 -14.52 17.90 4.75
N VAL A 374 -14.15 16.68 4.35
CA VAL A 374 -14.25 16.18 2.98
C VAL A 374 -15.61 15.53 2.78
N VAL A 375 -16.35 15.94 1.75
CA VAL A 375 -17.71 15.46 1.50
C VAL A 375 -17.86 14.87 0.10
N ASN A 376 -18.65 13.79 -0.02
CA ASN A 376 -18.93 13.17 -1.32
C ASN A 376 -19.96 13.99 -2.12
N ARG A 377 -19.65 15.27 -2.34
CA ARG A 377 -20.47 16.23 -3.08
C ARG A 377 -19.58 17.20 -3.86
N PRO A 378 -20.03 17.80 -4.95
CA PRO A 378 -19.25 18.77 -5.72
C PRO A 378 -19.20 20.13 -5.02
N TYR A 379 -18.42 20.22 -3.95
CA TYR A 379 -18.17 21.47 -3.23
C TYR A 379 -16.80 22.04 -3.59
N LYS A 380 -16.73 23.34 -3.88
CA LYS A 380 -15.46 24.08 -3.81
C LYS A 380 -15.07 24.26 -2.35
N ALA A 381 -13.77 24.43 -2.09
CA ALA A 381 -13.30 24.69 -0.73
C ALA A 381 -13.96 25.96 -0.17
N MET A 382 -14.62 25.83 0.97
CA MET A 382 -15.29 26.94 1.67
C MET A 382 -14.89 26.87 3.15
N MET A 383 -14.46 28.00 3.68
CA MET A 383 -14.16 28.15 5.11
C MET A 383 -15.39 28.73 5.79
N ASP A 384 -15.81 28.12 6.89
CA ASP A 384 -16.89 28.63 7.73
C ASP A 384 -16.41 29.66 8.76
N GLU A 385 -17.32 30.21 9.56
CA GLU A 385 -17.02 31.20 10.60
C GLU A 385 -16.15 30.63 11.74
N GLU A 386 -16.17 29.31 11.93
CA GLU A 386 -15.35 28.59 12.90
C GLU A 386 -13.94 28.27 12.37
N GLY A 387 -13.65 28.59 11.11
CA GLY A 387 -12.37 28.34 10.45
C GLY A 387 -12.19 26.91 9.94
N PHE A 388 -13.27 26.12 9.81
CA PHE A 388 -13.23 24.79 9.22
C PHE A 388 -13.41 24.88 7.71
N ILE A 389 -12.62 24.10 6.99
CA ILE A 389 -12.77 23.99 5.52
C ILE A 389 -13.69 22.81 5.21
N THR A 390 -14.79 23.09 4.50
CA THR A 390 -15.61 22.06 3.85
C THR A 390 -15.25 22.02 2.37
N ILE A 391 -14.94 20.83 1.84
CA ILE A 391 -14.49 20.65 0.46
C ILE A 391 -15.06 19.37 -0.13
N GLY A 392 -15.43 19.39 -1.41
CA GLY A 392 -15.85 18.20 -2.14
C GLY A 392 -14.69 17.22 -2.37
N ALA A 393 -14.98 15.91 -2.32
CA ALA A 393 -13.97 14.88 -2.43
C ALA A 393 -13.14 14.99 -3.71
N SER A 394 -13.78 15.15 -4.89
CA SER A 394 -13.04 15.31 -6.15
C SER A 394 -12.14 16.56 -6.15
N GLU A 395 -12.59 17.66 -5.54
CA GLU A 395 -11.79 18.88 -5.44
C GLU A 395 -10.63 18.73 -4.46
N PHE A 396 -10.86 18.03 -3.36
CA PHE A 396 -9.81 17.69 -2.38
C PHE A 396 -8.70 16.84 -3.03
N LEU A 397 -9.08 15.77 -3.72
CA LEU A 397 -8.15 14.83 -4.35
C LEU A 397 -7.37 15.45 -5.51
N LEU A 398 -8.00 16.31 -6.31
CA LEU A 398 -7.35 16.90 -7.50
C LEU A 398 -6.52 18.16 -7.21
N ASN A 399 -6.90 18.97 -6.22
CA ASN A 399 -6.36 20.31 -6.09
C ASN A 399 -5.85 20.69 -4.69
N PHE A 400 -6.29 20.01 -3.62
CA PHE A 400 -6.01 20.48 -2.26
C PHE A 400 -4.81 19.81 -1.62
N ILE A 401 -4.63 18.51 -1.79
CA ILE A 401 -3.63 17.70 -1.05
C ILE A 401 -2.22 17.71 -1.66
N LYS A 402 -1.99 18.43 -2.72
CA LYS A 402 -0.69 18.50 -3.44
C LYS A 402 0.40 19.24 -2.68
#